data_3c5ef61515bc425a9ad5bef3d1874db3
#
_entry.id   3c5ef61515bc425a9ad5bef3d1874db3
#
_cell.length_a   1.000
_cell.length_b   1.000
_cell.length_c   1.000
_cell.angle_alpha   90.00
_cell.angle_beta   90.00
_cell.angle_gamma   90.00
#
_symmetry.space_group_name_H-M   'P 1'
#
loop_
_entity.id
_entity.type
_entity.pdbx_description
1 polymer ?
#
loop_
_entity_poly.entity_id
_entity_poly.type
_entity_poly.pdbx_seq_one_letter_code
_entity_poly.pdbx_strand_id
1 'polypeptide(L)'
;MKEQRLTLGDMQMTWTVTEDGQVSSLLIPSSMASAQEIPRSCVGDCEDAPYVPWQDIPLREPHCAVQVCRSGDAMQDNCGGLTLQWSSTTKALRFRDLEIDERQDRTSACLCLETDDGLRVKQMLDYRAQEDAFRLWTEVENLADHTQAIDHVSAALLSGITPFAADDAPGDLVLHRFRSGWSSEARHLEQPLETLELERAWTPHGMRVERFGQAGSKPSQLWMPWVGIEHRSQGVVWALHYEAVASWQAEVLRRDDAVSISIGEGDRLFANCQE
;
A
#
# COMPACT_ATOMS: atom_id res chain seq x y z
N MET A 1 8.47 -13.68 13.83
CA MET A 1 7.97 -12.35 13.36
C MET A 1 8.59 -11.28 14.23
N LYS A 2 9.16 -10.22 13.65
CA LYS A 2 9.81 -9.11 14.34
C LYS A 2 9.06 -7.81 14.01
N GLU A 3 8.75 -7.03 15.05
CA GLU A 3 8.11 -5.72 14.89
C GLU A 3 9.07 -4.60 15.29
N GLN A 4 9.03 -3.52 14.54
CA GLN A 4 9.67 -2.26 14.86
C GLN A 4 8.63 -1.14 14.79
N ARG A 5 8.53 -0.34 15.83
CA ARG A 5 7.57 0.76 15.96
C ARG A 5 8.28 2.09 16.03
N LEU A 6 7.69 3.10 15.41
CA LEU A 6 8.19 4.46 15.38
C LEU A 6 7.03 5.43 15.59
N THR A 7 7.17 6.33 16.56
CA THR A 7 6.18 7.37 16.84
C THR A 7 6.53 8.64 16.04
N LEU A 8 5.54 9.17 15.33
CA LEU A 8 5.65 10.35 14.46
C LEU A 8 4.55 11.35 14.86
N GLY A 9 4.78 12.14 15.91
CA GLY A 9 3.74 12.98 16.51
C GLY A 9 2.61 12.15 17.13
N ASP A 10 1.41 12.33 16.64
CA ASP A 10 0.22 11.54 17.04
C ASP A 10 -0.05 10.32 16.15
N MET A 11 0.89 9.97 15.27
CA MET A 11 0.88 8.77 14.43
C MET A 11 1.90 7.73 14.93
N GLN A 12 1.64 6.47 14.65
CA GLN A 12 2.59 5.37 14.83
C GLN A 12 2.76 4.58 13.53
N MET A 13 3.98 4.50 13.06
CA MET A 13 4.40 3.58 12.00
C MET A 13 4.91 2.28 12.62
N THR A 14 4.44 1.14 12.10
CA THR A 14 4.93 -0.19 12.51
C THR A 14 5.38 -0.96 11.28
N TRP A 15 6.61 -1.46 11.30
CA TRP A 15 7.10 -2.43 10.33
C TRP A 15 7.07 -3.81 10.96
N THR A 16 6.50 -4.76 10.24
CA THR A 16 6.46 -6.17 10.64
C THR A 16 7.24 -7.00 9.65
N VAL A 17 8.24 -7.72 10.13
CA VAL A 17 9.08 -8.63 9.35
C VAL A 17 8.65 -10.06 9.63
N THR A 18 8.28 -10.79 8.58
CA THR A 18 7.92 -12.22 8.67
C THR A 18 9.16 -13.10 8.82
N GLU A 19 8.96 -14.39 9.10
CA GLU A 19 10.06 -15.35 9.24
C GLU A 19 10.83 -15.57 7.94
N ASP A 20 10.17 -15.44 6.80
CA ASP A 20 10.76 -15.49 5.46
C ASP A 20 11.32 -14.14 4.98
N GLY A 21 11.27 -13.11 5.82
CA GLY A 21 11.87 -11.79 5.55
C GLY A 21 11.02 -10.83 4.73
N GLN A 22 9.74 -11.10 4.50
CA GLN A 22 8.83 -10.11 3.92
C GLN A 22 8.51 -9.01 4.93
N VAL A 23 8.21 -7.81 4.46
CA VAL A 23 7.94 -6.65 5.33
C VAL A 23 6.64 -6.01 4.95
N SER A 24 5.78 -5.78 5.93
CA SER A 24 4.60 -4.91 5.81
C SER A 24 4.76 -3.65 6.66
N SER A 25 4.07 -2.58 6.29
CA SER A 25 4.01 -1.34 7.03
C SER A 25 2.57 -1.01 7.42
N LEU A 26 2.38 -0.60 8.66
CA LEU A 26 1.10 -0.17 9.22
C LEU A 26 1.26 1.23 9.81
N LEU A 27 0.40 2.17 9.39
CA LEU A 27 0.33 3.51 9.94
C LEU A 27 -1.01 3.71 10.62
N ILE A 28 -1.00 4.06 11.92
CA ILE A 28 -2.22 4.29 12.70
C ILE A 28 -2.05 5.49 13.62
N PRO A 29 -3.14 6.12 14.08
CA PRO A 29 -3.08 7.09 15.18
C PRO A 29 -2.48 6.46 16.43
N SER A 30 -1.59 7.17 17.11
CA SER A 30 -0.94 6.68 18.34
C SER A 30 -1.94 6.36 19.46
N SER A 31 -3.05 7.09 19.50
CA SER A 31 -4.15 6.82 20.42
C SER A 31 -4.81 5.46 20.21
N MET A 32 -4.77 4.95 18.99
CA MET A 32 -5.34 3.64 18.62
C MET A 32 -4.34 2.51 18.81
N ALA A 33 -3.04 2.81 18.75
CA ALA A 33 -1.98 1.82 18.90
C ALA A 33 -1.94 1.15 20.28
N SER A 34 -2.42 1.83 21.31
CA SER A 34 -2.45 1.33 22.69
C SER A 34 -3.73 0.59 23.05
N ALA A 35 -4.78 0.68 22.23
CA ALA A 35 -6.13 0.28 22.62
C ALA A 35 -6.55 -1.09 22.10
N GLN A 36 -5.81 -1.71 21.16
CA GLN A 36 -6.32 -2.89 20.48
C GLN A 36 -5.27 -3.94 20.12
N GLU A 37 -5.62 -5.19 20.40
CA GLU A 37 -5.19 -6.29 19.54
C GLU A 37 -5.74 -6.01 18.14
N ILE A 38 -4.89 -5.97 17.13
CA ILE A 38 -5.32 -5.86 15.73
C ILE A 38 -6.26 -7.03 15.46
N PRO A 39 -7.53 -6.79 15.08
CA PRO A 39 -8.47 -7.87 14.81
C PRO A 39 -7.86 -8.84 13.79
N ARG A 40 -7.92 -10.10 14.07
CA ARG A 40 -7.57 -11.12 13.09
C ARG A 40 -8.70 -11.17 12.07
N SER A 41 -8.35 -11.29 10.79
CA SER A 41 -9.35 -11.55 9.75
C SER A 41 -10.24 -12.72 10.18
N CYS A 42 -11.54 -12.52 10.17
CA CYS A 42 -12.52 -13.57 10.54
C CYS A 42 -12.54 -14.72 9.53
N VAL A 43 -11.91 -14.58 8.39
CA VAL A 43 -11.91 -15.58 7.32
C VAL A 43 -11.21 -16.88 7.72
N GLY A 44 -10.26 -16.82 8.68
CA GLY A 44 -9.59 -18.00 9.20
C GLY A 44 -10.42 -18.86 10.14
N ASP A 45 -11.52 -18.34 10.68
CA ASP A 45 -12.35 -19.00 11.68
C ASP A 45 -13.63 -19.62 11.08
N CYS A 46 -13.80 -19.57 9.75
CA CYS A 46 -14.88 -20.30 9.07
C CYS A 46 -14.55 -21.80 9.03
N GLU A 47 -14.86 -22.50 10.10
CA GLU A 47 -14.77 -23.96 10.20
C GLU A 47 -15.68 -24.69 9.17
N ASP A 48 -16.60 -23.98 8.52
CA ASP A 48 -17.62 -24.53 7.64
C ASP A 48 -17.32 -24.44 6.13
N ALA A 49 -16.10 -24.05 5.73
CA ALA A 49 -15.73 -24.03 4.31
C ALA A 49 -14.98 -25.32 3.91
N PRO A 50 -15.68 -26.35 3.41
CA PRO A 50 -15.13 -27.70 3.31
C PRO A 50 -14.17 -27.95 2.14
N TYR A 51 -13.77 -26.93 1.38
CA TYR A 51 -13.16 -27.17 0.08
C TYR A 51 -11.74 -26.64 -0.16
N VAL A 52 -11.12 -25.95 0.79
CA VAL A 52 -9.77 -25.43 0.55
C VAL A 52 -8.92 -25.56 1.80
N PRO A 53 -7.68 -26.06 1.66
CA PRO A 53 -6.72 -26.04 2.75
C PRO A 53 -6.26 -24.60 2.98
N TRP A 54 -7.08 -23.81 3.64
CA TRP A 54 -6.87 -22.39 3.96
C TRP A 54 -5.71 -22.15 4.94
N GLN A 55 -5.21 -23.22 5.51
CA GLN A 55 -4.20 -23.21 6.56
C GLN A 55 -2.86 -22.62 6.14
N ASP A 56 -2.58 -22.59 4.85
CA ASP A 56 -1.28 -22.16 4.32
C ASP A 56 -1.31 -20.75 3.68
N ILE A 57 -2.47 -20.09 3.67
CA ILE A 57 -2.57 -18.74 3.08
C ILE A 57 -2.55 -17.72 4.19
N PRO A 58 -1.56 -16.82 4.20
CA PRO A 58 -1.56 -15.74 5.16
C PRO A 58 -2.80 -14.88 4.95
N LEU A 59 -3.75 -14.98 5.85
CA LEU A 59 -5.02 -14.23 5.88
C LEU A 59 -4.80 -12.75 6.19
N ARG A 60 -3.56 -12.35 6.35
CA ARG A 60 -3.16 -10.96 6.58
C ARG A 60 -2.96 -10.25 5.25
N GLU A 61 -3.02 -8.95 5.31
CA GLU A 61 -2.62 -8.08 4.23
C GLU A 61 -1.32 -8.52 3.56
N PRO A 62 -1.17 -8.25 2.27
CA PRO A 62 0.08 -8.54 1.58
C PRO A 62 1.25 -8.00 2.40
N HIS A 63 2.20 -8.85 2.73
CA HIS A 63 3.41 -8.44 3.42
C HIS A 63 4.31 -7.70 2.44
N CYS A 64 3.99 -6.44 2.21
CA CYS A 64 4.82 -5.60 1.36
C CYS A 64 4.76 -4.16 1.89
N ALA A 65 5.93 -3.58 2.09
CA ALA A 65 6.07 -2.16 2.44
C ALA A 65 6.27 -1.29 1.20
N VAL A 66 6.70 -1.89 0.10
CA VAL A 66 6.97 -1.23 -1.19
C VAL A 66 6.53 -2.15 -2.31
N GLN A 67 5.90 -1.59 -3.33
CA GLN A 67 5.59 -2.29 -4.57
C GLN A 67 6.67 -1.98 -5.60
N VAL A 68 7.25 -3.02 -6.20
CA VAL A 68 8.17 -2.89 -7.33
C VAL A 68 7.78 -3.89 -8.40
N CYS A 69 7.74 -3.43 -9.64
CA CYS A 69 7.48 -4.28 -10.78
C CYS A 69 8.55 -4.08 -11.84
N ARG A 70 9.24 -5.14 -12.22
CA ARG A 70 10.16 -5.17 -13.36
C ARG A 70 9.44 -5.60 -14.63
N SER A 71 9.99 -5.22 -15.77
CA SER A 71 9.50 -5.69 -17.07
C SER A 71 9.58 -7.21 -17.14
N GLY A 72 8.45 -7.83 -17.48
CA GLY A 72 8.31 -9.28 -17.52
C GLY A 72 7.89 -9.94 -16.20
N ASP A 73 7.70 -9.18 -15.12
CA ASP A 73 7.20 -9.74 -13.88
C ASP A 73 5.81 -10.38 -14.05
N ALA A 74 5.64 -11.55 -13.46
CA ALA A 74 4.34 -12.13 -13.25
C ALA A 74 3.57 -11.31 -12.19
N MET A 75 2.32 -10.96 -12.52
CA MET A 75 1.43 -10.14 -11.69
C MET A 75 0.38 -10.97 -10.96
N GLN A 76 0.53 -12.27 -10.95
CA GLN A 76 -0.52 -13.15 -10.46
C GLN A 76 -0.20 -13.76 -9.12
N ASP A 77 -1.23 -13.69 -8.32
CA ASP A 77 -1.59 -14.77 -7.45
C ASP A 77 -2.84 -15.46 -8.03
N ASN A 78 -3.10 -16.69 -7.67
CA ASN A 78 -4.20 -17.52 -8.19
C ASN A 78 -5.61 -16.97 -7.90
N CYS A 79 -5.74 -15.85 -7.27
CA CYS A 79 -6.96 -15.37 -6.64
C CYS A 79 -7.50 -14.08 -7.25
N GLY A 80 -7.05 -13.74 -8.42
CA GLY A 80 -7.87 -12.97 -9.34
C GLY A 80 -7.84 -11.46 -9.19
N GLY A 81 -6.80 -10.86 -8.72
CA GLY A 81 -6.65 -9.40 -8.84
C GLY A 81 -5.37 -9.04 -9.58
N LEU A 82 -5.44 -8.11 -10.50
CA LEU A 82 -4.25 -7.47 -11.04
C LEU A 82 -3.77 -6.44 -10.01
N THR A 83 -2.92 -6.83 -9.08
CA THR A 83 -2.28 -5.91 -8.14
C THR A 83 -0.77 -5.95 -8.29
N LEU A 84 -0.13 -4.79 -8.16
CA LEU A 84 1.33 -4.67 -8.15
C LEU A 84 1.96 -5.17 -6.85
N GLN A 85 1.18 -5.30 -5.78
CA GLN A 85 1.65 -5.84 -4.51
C GLN A 85 2.12 -7.29 -4.62
N TRP A 86 1.70 -8.01 -5.68
CA TRP A 86 2.00 -9.42 -5.91
C TRP A 86 2.88 -9.66 -7.13
N SER A 87 3.58 -8.63 -7.64
CA SER A 87 4.58 -8.84 -8.68
C SER A 87 5.68 -9.80 -8.19
N SER A 88 6.30 -10.52 -9.11
CA SER A 88 7.41 -11.44 -8.78
C SER A 88 8.52 -10.72 -8.02
N THR A 89 8.83 -9.50 -8.42
CA THR A 89 9.85 -8.67 -7.77
C THR A 89 9.43 -8.27 -6.36
N THR A 90 8.19 -7.77 -6.16
CA THR A 90 7.68 -7.44 -4.82
C THR A 90 7.74 -8.64 -3.88
N LYS A 91 7.31 -9.81 -4.35
CA LYS A 91 7.37 -11.07 -3.58
C LYS A 91 8.80 -11.52 -3.26
N ALA A 92 9.76 -11.17 -4.09
CA ALA A 92 11.16 -11.55 -3.91
C ALA A 92 11.92 -10.63 -2.95
N LEU A 93 11.40 -9.43 -2.65
CA LEU A 93 12.03 -8.50 -1.72
C LEU A 93 12.10 -9.11 -0.31
N ARG A 94 13.28 -9.01 0.31
CA ARG A 94 13.54 -9.49 1.67
C ARG A 94 14.19 -8.40 2.51
N PHE A 95 13.82 -8.36 3.76
CA PHE A 95 14.40 -7.47 4.76
C PHE A 95 15.92 -7.62 4.84
N ARG A 96 16.61 -6.51 4.81
CA ARG A 96 18.06 -6.43 5.07
C ARG A 96 18.33 -5.64 6.33
N ASP A 97 17.80 -4.43 6.41
CA ASP A 97 18.05 -3.53 7.53
C ASP A 97 16.93 -2.50 7.69
N LEU A 98 16.84 -1.91 8.89
CA LEU A 98 16.01 -0.76 9.21
C LEU A 98 16.81 0.17 10.12
N GLU A 99 17.27 1.26 9.57
CA GLU A 99 17.95 2.33 10.29
C GLU A 99 16.94 3.41 10.70
N ILE A 100 16.98 3.83 11.97
CA ILE A 100 16.14 4.91 12.49
C ILE A 100 17.06 5.92 13.18
N ASP A 101 16.92 7.21 12.81
CA ASP A 101 17.63 8.34 13.41
C ASP A 101 16.58 9.32 13.99
N GLU A 102 16.49 9.34 15.32
CA GLU A 102 15.58 10.22 16.06
C GLU A 102 16.37 11.39 16.65
N ARG A 103 16.01 12.61 16.22
CA ARG A 103 16.53 13.87 16.73
C ARG A 103 15.40 14.70 17.33
N GLN A 104 15.75 15.78 18.02
CA GLN A 104 14.78 16.59 18.75
C GLN A 104 13.65 17.13 17.87
N ASP A 105 13.91 17.47 16.62
CA ASP A 105 13.00 18.13 15.68
C ASP A 105 12.76 17.33 14.38
N ARG A 106 13.43 16.19 14.24
CA ARG A 106 13.35 15.38 13.02
C ARG A 106 13.55 13.91 13.33
N THR A 107 12.72 13.08 12.75
CA THR A 107 12.87 11.63 12.76
C THR A 107 12.98 11.13 11.32
N SER A 108 13.97 10.30 11.03
CA SER A 108 14.11 9.65 9.74
C SER A 108 14.28 8.16 9.89
N ALA A 109 13.80 7.42 8.89
CA ALA A 109 13.99 5.98 8.82
C ALA A 109 14.36 5.56 7.38
N CYS A 110 15.16 4.51 7.27
CA CYS A 110 15.53 3.85 6.03
C CYS A 110 15.29 2.35 6.15
N LEU A 111 14.25 1.86 5.53
CA LEU A 111 13.99 0.43 5.37
C LEU A 111 14.70 -0.07 4.12
N CYS A 112 15.64 -0.99 4.26
CA CYS A 112 16.39 -1.61 3.17
C CYS A 112 15.86 -3.01 2.88
N LEU A 113 15.49 -3.25 1.63
CA LEU A 113 15.02 -4.53 1.10
C LEU A 113 15.90 -4.93 -0.09
N GLU A 114 16.09 -6.21 -0.30
CA GLU A 114 16.84 -6.72 -1.45
C GLU A 114 16.21 -7.97 -2.03
N THR A 115 16.41 -8.17 -3.34
CA THR A 115 16.18 -9.45 -4.01
C THR A 115 17.49 -10.23 -4.16
N ASP A 116 17.41 -11.53 -4.26
CA ASP A 116 18.60 -12.38 -4.42
C ASP A 116 19.37 -12.14 -5.75
N ASP A 117 18.69 -11.57 -6.75
CA ASP A 117 19.25 -11.22 -8.05
C ASP A 117 19.79 -9.78 -8.14
N GLY A 118 19.95 -9.11 -7.00
CA GLY A 118 20.68 -7.85 -6.89
C GLY A 118 19.87 -6.59 -7.15
N LEU A 119 18.58 -6.57 -6.88
CA LEU A 119 17.82 -5.33 -6.78
C LEU A 119 17.76 -4.91 -5.31
N ARG A 120 18.24 -3.72 -4.99
CA ARG A 120 18.07 -3.08 -3.67
C ARG A 120 17.03 -2.00 -3.73
N VAL A 121 16.14 -2.00 -2.75
CA VAL A 121 15.06 -1.00 -2.60
C VAL A 121 15.13 -0.42 -1.20
N LYS A 122 15.22 0.90 -1.12
CA LYS A 122 15.23 1.64 0.15
C LYS A 122 13.97 2.49 0.23
N GLN A 123 13.13 2.24 1.22
CA GLN A 123 12.03 3.14 1.55
C GLN A 123 12.50 4.12 2.62
N MET A 124 12.50 5.38 2.27
CA MET A 124 12.93 6.47 3.12
C MET A 124 11.72 7.16 3.73
N LEU A 125 11.83 7.50 5.02
CA LEU A 125 10.86 8.29 5.76
C LEU A 125 11.55 9.52 6.36
N ASP A 126 10.92 10.68 6.25
CA ASP A 126 11.36 11.93 6.90
C ASP A 126 10.16 12.63 7.55
N TYR A 127 10.21 12.78 8.86
CA TYR A 127 9.21 13.46 9.68
C TYR A 127 9.83 14.61 10.46
N ARG A 128 9.14 15.73 10.50
CA ARG A 128 9.51 16.89 11.35
C ARG A 128 8.46 17.10 12.43
N ALA A 129 8.92 17.32 13.65
CA ALA A 129 8.10 17.34 14.86
C ALA A 129 6.99 18.40 14.91
N GLN A 130 6.91 19.31 13.96
CA GLN A 130 5.88 20.37 13.88
C GLN A 130 4.99 20.23 12.64
N GLU A 131 5.19 19.15 11.86
CA GLU A 131 4.40 18.88 10.67
C GLU A 131 3.37 17.77 10.98
N ASP A 132 2.15 17.93 10.50
CA ASP A 132 1.09 16.90 10.61
C ASP A 132 1.21 15.85 9.50
N ALA A 133 2.35 15.81 8.82
CA ALA A 133 2.63 14.92 7.72
C ALA A 133 4.11 14.52 7.72
N PHE A 134 4.41 13.41 7.07
CA PHE A 134 5.78 12.97 6.81
C PHE A 134 5.96 12.67 5.32
N ARG A 135 7.21 12.62 4.89
CA ARG A 135 7.57 12.30 3.53
C ARG A 135 8.01 10.86 3.42
N LEU A 136 7.55 10.20 2.39
CA LEU A 136 8.02 8.88 1.97
C LEU A 136 8.54 8.97 0.54
N TRP A 137 9.66 8.31 0.27
CA TRP A 137 10.13 8.07 -1.10
C TRP A 137 10.87 6.75 -1.17
N THR A 138 10.99 6.25 -2.37
CA THR A 138 11.67 4.97 -2.64
C THR A 138 12.87 5.19 -3.54
N GLU A 139 14.01 4.66 -3.12
CA GLU A 139 15.23 4.62 -3.90
C GLU A 139 15.46 3.19 -4.39
N VAL A 140 15.81 3.04 -5.65
CA VAL A 140 16.10 1.74 -6.27
C VAL A 140 17.54 1.73 -6.77
N GLU A 141 18.29 0.71 -6.38
CA GLU A 141 19.69 0.51 -6.75
C GLU A 141 19.85 -0.87 -7.42
N ASN A 142 20.44 -0.88 -8.62
CA ASN A 142 20.80 -2.09 -9.30
C ASN A 142 22.22 -2.53 -8.88
N LEU A 143 22.30 -3.61 -8.11
CA LEU A 143 23.57 -4.22 -7.68
C LEU A 143 24.04 -5.34 -8.60
N ALA A 144 23.21 -5.75 -9.56
CA ALA A 144 23.55 -6.78 -10.52
C ALA A 144 24.52 -6.24 -11.59
N ASP A 145 25.16 -7.14 -12.30
CA ASP A 145 26.07 -6.84 -13.43
C ASP A 145 25.35 -6.66 -14.78
N HIS A 146 24.02 -6.72 -14.77
CA HIS A 146 23.17 -6.58 -15.95
C HIS A 146 22.07 -5.52 -15.74
N THR A 147 21.50 -5.03 -16.84
CA THR A 147 20.42 -4.05 -16.81
C THR A 147 19.13 -4.69 -16.27
N GLN A 148 18.48 -3.98 -15.36
CA GLN A 148 17.15 -4.30 -14.85
C GLN A 148 16.17 -3.19 -15.26
N ALA A 149 15.13 -3.53 -16.01
CA ALA A 149 14.09 -2.55 -16.40
C ALA A 149 12.97 -2.54 -15.34
N ILE A 150 12.64 -1.36 -14.87
CA ILE A 150 11.61 -1.14 -13.84
C ILE A 150 10.39 -0.49 -14.51
N ASP A 151 9.22 -1.10 -14.35
CA ASP A 151 7.96 -0.61 -14.91
C ASP A 151 7.12 0.15 -13.86
N HIS A 152 7.30 -0.17 -12.58
CA HIS A 152 6.61 0.52 -11.50
C HIS A 152 7.40 0.47 -10.18
N VAL A 153 7.35 1.59 -9.44
CA VAL A 153 7.81 1.70 -8.05
C VAL A 153 6.82 2.53 -7.27
N SER A 154 6.32 2.01 -6.15
CA SER A 154 5.54 2.82 -5.23
C SER A 154 6.43 3.76 -4.43
N ALA A 155 6.07 5.04 -4.37
CA ALA A 155 6.67 5.99 -3.44
C ALA A 155 6.19 5.74 -2.00
N ALA A 156 4.93 5.35 -1.87
CA ALA A 156 4.31 5.01 -0.59
C ALA A 156 3.31 3.86 -0.75
N LEU A 157 3.25 3.00 0.27
CA LEU A 157 2.22 2.00 0.46
C LEU A 157 1.82 2.01 1.94
N LEU A 158 0.54 2.16 2.20
CA LEU A 158 -0.06 2.06 3.53
C LEU A 158 -1.01 0.88 3.54
N SER A 159 -0.83 0.01 4.50
CA SER A 159 -1.66 -1.16 4.73
C SER A 159 -2.40 -1.08 6.06
N GLY A 160 -3.34 -1.99 6.30
CA GLY A 160 -4.04 -2.07 7.58
C GLY A 160 -5.01 -0.93 7.86
N ILE A 161 -5.67 -0.39 6.86
CA ILE A 161 -6.63 0.71 7.05
C ILE A 161 -7.90 0.24 7.77
N THR A 162 -8.16 -1.05 7.80
CA THR A 162 -9.36 -1.63 8.44
C THR A 162 -9.12 -2.42 9.74
N PRO A 163 -7.97 -2.35 10.43
CA PRO A 163 -7.71 -3.21 11.58
C PRO A 163 -8.62 -2.91 12.80
N PHE A 164 -9.44 -1.89 12.73
CA PHE A 164 -10.29 -1.41 13.82
C PHE A 164 -11.76 -1.80 13.65
N ALA A 165 -12.14 -2.37 12.52
CA ALA A 165 -13.50 -2.84 12.30
C ALA A 165 -13.67 -4.24 12.87
N ALA A 166 -14.74 -4.47 13.60
CA ALA A 166 -15.11 -5.80 14.07
C ALA A 166 -15.71 -6.66 12.94
N ASP A 167 -16.12 -6.00 11.87
CA ASP A 167 -16.63 -6.57 10.64
C ASP A 167 -15.91 -5.94 9.44
N ASP A 168 -16.41 -6.13 8.25
CA ASP A 168 -15.86 -5.57 7.02
C ASP A 168 -16.14 -4.06 6.83
N ALA A 169 -16.58 -3.38 7.87
CA ALA A 169 -16.89 -1.94 7.89
C ALA A 169 -17.76 -1.48 6.70
N PRO A 170 -18.91 -2.11 6.43
CA PRO A 170 -19.73 -1.77 5.28
C PRO A 170 -20.23 -0.32 5.36
N GLY A 171 -19.96 0.48 4.31
CA GLY A 171 -20.32 1.88 4.22
C GLY A 171 -19.45 2.85 5.04
N ASP A 172 -18.51 2.35 5.84
CA ASP A 172 -17.63 3.16 6.68
C ASP A 172 -16.37 3.63 5.95
N LEU A 173 -15.91 2.85 4.98
CA LEU A 173 -14.72 3.16 4.22
C LEU A 173 -15.06 3.91 2.94
N VAL A 174 -14.46 5.09 2.80
CA VAL A 174 -14.73 6.00 1.69
C VAL A 174 -13.44 6.40 1.00
N LEU A 175 -13.39 6.20 -0.31
CA LEU A 175 -12.31 6.69 -1.16
C LEU A 175 -12.54 8.16 -1.48
N HIS A 176 -11.55 8.98 -1.18
CA HIS A 176 -11.45 10.37 -1.61
C HIS A 176 -10.40 10.49 -2.70
N ARG A 177 -10.76 11.14 -3.79
CA ARG A 177 -9.86 11.48 -4.90
C ARG A 177 -10.35 12.71 -5.65
N PHE A 178 -9.51 13.30 -6.49
CA PHE A 178 -9.82 14.54 -7.17
C PHE A 178 -9.69 14.38 -8.68
N ARG A 179 -10.80 14.64 -9.38
CA ARG A 179 -10.75 14.84 -10.83
C ARG A 179 -10.12 16.17 -11.15
N SER A 180 -9.36 16.19 -12.23
CA SER A 180 -8.75 17.40 -12.73
C SER A 180 -8.99 17.53 -14.23
N GLY A 181 -8.95 18.75 -14.74
CA GLY A 181 -9.12 19.07 -16.15
C GLY A 181 -9.00 20.55 -16.36
N TRP A 182 -8.83 20.98 -17.60
CA TRP A 182 -8.73 22.40 -17.93
C TRP A 182 -9.91 23.19 -17.40
N SER A 183 -9.64 24.22 -16.59
CA SER A 183 -10.64 25.07 -15.92
C SER A 183 -11.65 24.31 -15.04
N SER A 184 -11.23 23.16 -14.51
CA SER A 184 -12.09 22.28 -13.72
C SER A 184 -11.22 21.38 -12.84
N GLU A 185 -10.22 21.99 -12.22
CA GLU A 185 -9.25 21.34 -11.37
C GLU A 185 -9.86 21.00 -10.00
N ALA A 186 -9.27 20.00 -9.34
CA ALA A 186 -9.54 19.60 -7.95
C ALA A 186 -11.01 19.33 -7.62
N ARG A 187 -11.75 18.70 -8.53
CA ARG A 187 -13.13 18.27 -8.24
C ARG A 187 -13.10 17.05 -7.35
N HIS A 188 -13.44 17.24 -6.10
CA HIS A 188 -13.50 16.19 -5.10
C HIS A 188 -14.55 15.14 -5.45
N LEU A 189 -14.17 13.89 -5.34
CA LEU A 189 -15.05 12.73 -5.39
C LEU A 189 -14.93 11.98 -4.06
N GLU A 190 -16.07 11.62 -3.54
CA GLU A 190 -16.26 10.86 -2.33
C GLU A 190 -17.09 9.62 -2.68
N GLN A 191 -16.50 8.44 -2.52
CA GLN A 191 -17.05 7.19 -3.03
C GLN A 191 -16.91 6.09 -1.98
N PRO A 192 -18.00 5.59 -1.39
CA PRO A 192 -17.96 4.39 -0.56
C PRO A 192 -17.29 3.24 -1.34
N LEU A 193 -16.47 2.43 -0.67
CA LEU A 193 -15.72 1.37 -1.34
C LEU A 193 -16.63 0.36 -2.05
N GLU A 194 -17.81 0.11 -1.50
CA GLU A 194 -18.79 -0.81 -2.10
C GLU A 194 -19.33 -0.29 -3.45
N THR A 195 -19.38 1.03 -3.65
CA THR A 195 -19.78 1.61 -4.96
C THR A 195 -18.73 1.44 -6.05
N LEU A 196 -17.53 1.02 -5.66
CA LEU A 196 -16.40 0.73 -6.54
C LEU A 196 -16.17 -0.78 -6.66
N GLU A 197 -17.16 -1.60 -6.23
CA GLU A 197 -17.03 -3.05 -6.16
C GLU A 197 -15.88 -3.53 -5.25
N LEU A 198 -15.44 -2.68 -4.33
CA LEU A 198 -14.43 -2.98 -3.31
C LEU A 198 -15.09 -3.46 -2.01
N GLU A 199 -16.16 -4.21 -2.10
CA GLU A 199 -16.73 -4.92 -0.97
C GLU A 199 -15.89 -6.14 -0.62
N ARG A 200 -16.10 -6.67 0.59
CA ARG A 200 -15.50 -7.91 1.03
C ARG A 200 -15.85 -9.04 0.04
N ALA A 201 -14.84 -9.78 -0.37
CA ALA A 201 -15.07 -10.96 -1.20
C ALA A 201 -15.71 -12.08 -0.38
N TRP A 202 -16.65 -12.79 -0.99
CA TRP A 202 -17.26 -13.98 -0.40
C TRP A 202 -16.32 -15.19 -0.34
N THR A 203 -15.17 -15.09 -1.01
CA THR A 203 -14.10 -16.08 -0.96
C THR A 203 -12.86 -15.47 -0.32
N PRO A 204 -12.16 -16.19 0.54
CA PRO A 204 -10.99 -15.69 1.25
C PRO A 204 -9.79 -15.29 0.36
N HIS A 205 -9.87 -15.61 -0.92
CA HIS A 205 -8.84 -15.25 -1.90
C HIS A 205 -9.24 -14.07 -2.79
N GLY A 206 -10.45 -13.55 -2.62
CA GLY A 206 -10.90 -12.44 -3.44
C GLY A 206 -10.09 -11.20 -3.14
N MET A 207 -9.36 -10.72 -4.14
CA MET A 207 -8.81 -9.38 -4.14
C MET A 207 -9.60 -8.51 -5.07
N ARG A 208 -9.92 -7.30 -4.63
CA ARG A 208 -10.58 -6.29 -5.43
C ARG A 208 -9.71 -5.06 -5.47
N VAL A 209 -9.60 -4.45 -6.63
CA VAL A 209 -8.64 -3.37 -6.87
C VAL A 209 -9.29 -2.27 -7.67
N GLU A 210 -9.23 -1.06 -7.15
CA GLU A 210 -9.50 0.17 -7.88
C GLU A 210 -8.17 0.86 -8.21
N ARG A 211 -7.98 1.26 -9.46
CA ARG A 211 -6.79 1.95 -9.92
C ARG A 211 -7.16 3.22 -10.65
N PHE A 212 -6.36 4.24 -10.47
CA PHE A 212 -6.44 5.46 -11.22
C PHE A 212 -5.07 6.13 -11.27
N GLY A 213 -4.92 7.05 -12.20
CA GLY A 213 -3.64 7.73 -12.39
C GLY A 213 -3.62 8.50 -13.71
N GLN A 214 -2.43 8.80 -14.18
CA GLN A 214 -2.20 9.52 -15.41
C GLN A 214 -0.97 8.99 -16.13
N ALA A 215 -1.10 8.67 -17.39
CA ALA A 215 0.04 8.37 -18.27
C ALA A 215 0.53 9.63 -18.99
N GLY A 216 1.85 9.73 -19.14
CA GLY A 216 2.49 10.80 -19.92
C GLY A 216 2.93 12.00 -19.10
N SER A 217 3.26 13.09 -19.78
CA SER A 217 3.96 14.26 -19.24
C SER A 217 3.07 15.31 -18.55
N LYS A 218 1.77 15.04 -18.41
CA LYS A 218 0.82 15.93 -17.72
C LYS A 218 0.21 15.21 -16.53
N PRO A 219 0.92 15.11 -15.40
CA PRO A 219 0.57 14.20 -14.31
C PRO A 219 -0.77 14.51 -13.63
N SER A 220 -1.30 15.71 -13.76
CA SER A 220 -2.57 16.11 -13.16
C SER A 220 -3.68 16.40 -14.19
N GLN A 221 -3.62 15.80 -15.39
CA GLN A 221 -4.59 16.11 -16.43
C GLN A 221 -5.98 15.52 -16.19
N LEU A 222 -6.08 14.27 -15.72
CA LEU A 222 -7.35 13.58 -15.45
C LEU A 222 -7.61 13.45 -13.94
N TRP A 223 -6.58 13.15 -13.21
CA TRP A 223 -6.60 12.98 -11.78
C TRP A 223 -5.49 13.80 -11.13
N MET A 224 -5.75 14.37 -9.97
CA MET A 224 -4.67 14.85 -9.11
C MET A 224 -3.95 13.64 -8.49
N PRO A 225 -2.62 13.68 -8.34
CA PRO A 225 -1.85 12.60 -7.74
C PRO A 225 -2.05 12.57 -6.22
N TRP A 226 -3.25 12.23 -5.82
CA TRP A 226 -3.71 12.19 -4.45
C TRP A 226 -4.76 11.09 -4.27
N VAL A 227 -4.67 10.37 -3.15
CA VAL A 227 -5.61 9.33 -2.75
C VAL A 227 -5.79 9.39 -1.25
N GLY A 228 -7.01 9.25 -0.77
CA GLY A 228 -7.31 9.15 0.65
C GLY A 228 -8.39 8.11 0.92
N ILE A 229 -8.27 7.40 2.04
CA ILE A 229 -9.31 6.53 2.58
C ILE A 229 -9.72 7.09 3.95
N GLU A 230 -10.99 7.40 4.08
CA GLU A 230 -11.63 7.75 5.33
C GLU A 230 -12.25 6.51 5.97
N HIS A 231 -12.03 6.33 7.26
CA HIS A 231 -12.80 5.42 8.10
C HIS A 231 -13.74 6.27 8.97
N ARG A 232 -14.99 6.38 8.55
CA ARG A 232 -15.95 7.35 9.12
C ARG A 232 -16.23 7.14 10.59
N SER A 233 -16.50 5.90 10.99
CA SER A 233 -16.81 5.59 12.39
C SER A 233 -15.63 5.82 13.34
N GLN A 234 -14.41 5.74 12.83
CA GLN A 234 -13.18 5.99 13.60
C GLN A 234 -12.72 7.46 13.51
N GLY A 235 -13.22 8.22 12.54
CA GLY A 235 -12.80 9.61 12.32
C GLY A 235 -11.36 9.76 11.86
N VAL A 236 -10.85 8.78 11.10
CA VAL A 236 -9.47 8.76 10.63
C VAL A 236 -9.44 8.80 9.10
N VAL A 237 -8.50 9.57 8.55
CA VAL A 237 -8.22 9.61 7.11
C VAL A 237 -6.75 9.29 6.88
N TRP A 238 -6.48 8.28 6.07
CA TRP A 238 -5.15 8.02 5.51
C TRP A 238 -5.08 8.66 4.14
N ALA A 239 -4.13 9.56 3.92
CA ALA A 239 -3.99 10.25 2.66
C ALA A 239 -2.55 10.22 2.15
N LEU A 240 -2.40 9.98 0.85
CA LEU A 240 -1.14 10.04 0.13
C LEU A 240 -1.23 11.13 -0.95
N HIS A 241 -0.27 12.04 -0.95
CA HIS A 241 -0.03 12.97 -2.05
C HIS A 241 1.31 12.64 -2.70
N TYR A 242 1.31 12.50 -4.03
CA TYR A 242 2.50 12.16 -4.79
C TYR A 242 2.96 13.35 -5.64
N GLU A 243 4.22 13.73 -5.49
CA GLU A 243 4.86 14.77 -6.31
C GLU A 243 5.20 14.23 -7.70
N ALA A 244 4.18 13.95 -8.50
CA ALA A 244 4.32 13.34 -9.82
C ALA A 244 4.91 14.31 -10.84
N VAL A 245 5.90 13.87 -11.59
CA VAL A 245 6.51 14.60 -12.72
C VAL A 245 6.20 13.98 -14.08
N ALA A 246 5.72 12.75 -14.09
CA ALA A 246 5.41 11.97 -15.28
C ALA A 246 4.21 11.04 -15.01
N SER A 247 4.20 9.87 -15.64
CA SER A 247 3.20 8.83 -15.42
C SER A 247 3.20 8.34 -13.98
N TRP A 248 2.02 8.24 -13.40
CA TRP A 248 1.84 7.73 -12.04
C TRP A 248 0.54 6.95 -11.94
N GLN A 249 0.45 6.13 -10.92
CA GLN A 249 -0.77 5.41 -10.57
C GLN A 249 -0.95 5.31 -9.07
N ALA A 250 -2.19 5.27 -8.66
CA ALA A 250 -2.63 4.89 -7.31
C ALA A 250 -3.45 3.61 -7.39
N GLU A 251 -3.29 2.78 -6.37
CA GLU A 251 -4.03 1.53 -6.23
C GLU A 251 -4.68 1.49 -4.85
N VAL A 252 -5.97 1.19 -4.81
CA VAL A 252 -6.72 0.84 -3.60
C VAL A 252 -7.02 -0.64 -3.71
N LEU A 253 -6.46 -1.42 -2.83
CA LEU A 253 -6.63 -2.87 -2.77
C LEU A 253 -7.48 -3.23 -1.57
N ARG A 254 -8.49 -4.07 -1.77
CA ARG A 254 -9.18 -4.76 -0.70
C ARG A 254 -8.98 -6.26 -0.83
N ARG A 255 -8.53 -6.86 0.25
CA ARG A 255 -8.46 -8.30 0.42
C ARG A 255 -9.13 -8.67 1.73
N ASP A 256 -10.24 -9.38 1.67
CA ASP A 256 -11.10 -9.63 2.83
C ASP A 256 -11.44 -8.33 3.58
N ASP A 257 -11.06 -8.26 4.85
CA ASP A 257 -11.27 -7.08 5.70
C ASP A 257 -10.17 -6.03 5.54
N ALA A 258 -9.06 -6.39 4.91
CA ALA A 258 -7.89 -5.54 4.81
C ALA A 258 -7.96 -4.62 3.59
N VAL A 259 -7.72 -3.34 3.82
CA VAL A 259 -7.60 -2.32 2.78
C VAL A 259 -6.21 -1.70 2.81
N SER A 260 -5.60 -1.59 1.65
CA SER A 260 -4.34 -0.87 1.48
C SER A 260 -4.44 0.14 0.34
N ILE A 261 -3.63 1.19 0.44
CA ILE A 261 -3.48 2.21 -0.58
C ILE A 261 -2.01 2.36 -0.95
N SER A 262 -1.75 2.54 -2.24
CA SER A 262 -0.41 2.87 -2.72
C SER A 262 -0.46 3.93 -3.81
N ILE A 263 0.65 4.63 -3.98
CA ILE A 263 0.85 5.60 -5.05
C ILE A 263 2.32 5.60 -5.47
N GLY A 264 2.59 5.73 -6.75
CA GLY A 264 3.96 5.74 -7.25
C GLY A 264 4.09 5.97 -8.75
N GLU A 265 5.34 5.92 -9.21
CA GLU A 265 5.69 6.10 -10.62
C GLU A 265 5.45 4.81 -11.41
N GLY A 266 4.95 4.98 -12.64
CA GLY A 266 4.75 3.91 -13.60
C GLY A 266 3.47 4.07 -14.41
N ASP A 267 3.44 3.45 -15.57
CA ASP A 267 2.30 3.49 -16.50
C ASP A 267 1.87 2.09 -16.99
N ARG A 268 2.47 1.05 -16.43
CA ARG A 268 2.29 -0.34 -16.89
C ARG A 268 0.82 -0.76 -17.03
N LEU A 269 -0.03 -0.32 -16.11
CA LEU A 269 -1.44 -0.70 -16.13
C LEU A 269 -2.25 0.04 -17.20
N PHE A 270 -1.73 1.15 -17.72
CA PHE A 270 -2.35 1.87 -18.82
C PHE A 270 -1.88 1.35 -20.18
N ALA A 271 -0.70 0.78 -20.28
CA ALA A 271 -0.18 0.20 -21.52
C ALA A 271 -0.96 -1.03 -21.97
N ASN A 272 -1.51 -1.80 -21.04
CA ASN A 272 -2.29 -3.00 -21.35
C ASN A 272 -3.76 -2.73 -21.69
N CYS A 273 -4.22 -1.49 -21.59
CA CYS A 273 -5.60 -1.10 -21.97
C CYS A 273 -5.72 -0.67 -23.44
N GLN A 274 -4.68 -0.82 -24.25
CA GLN A 274 -4.65 -0.42 -25.66
C GLN A 274 -4.65 -1.60 -26.66
N GLU A 275 -4.85 -2.83 -26.20
CA GLU A 275 -5.05 -3.98 -27.10
C GLU A 275 -6.50 -4.40 -27.20
#